data_2faf031c30c51c804a34b59f81f7e966
#
_entry.id   2faf031c30c51c804a34b59f81f7e966
#
_cell.length_a   1.000
_cell.length_b   1.000
_cell.length_c   1.000
_cell.angle_alpha   90.00
_cell.angle_beta   90.00
_cell.angle_gamma   90.00
#
_symmetry.space_group_name_H-M   'P 1'
#
loop_
_entity.id
_entity.type
_entity.pdbx_description
1 polymer ?
#
loop_
_entity_poly.entity_id
_entity_poly.type
_entity_poly.pdbx_seq_one_letter_code
_entity_poly.pdbx_strand_id
1 'polypeptide(L)'
;MQERVYILGGYQSDFAQNWHRNELDLLDVFENTIAQGLTSVDLEPKDIDVAHVGNFTAELFCNQGHLGGFFVSSHPDFFGLPASRHEAACASGSIATLAACAEIESGRYELAAVLGIEQMRNVPGEQAAQYIGGPAMRSGFECQGVQYPWPHMFSELTNEYDKRYGINEDHLSKISEINFGNAKRNPNSQTRGWTFESDTFTRSDHANPAI
;
A
#
# COMPACT_ATOMS: atom_id res chain seq x y z
N MET A 1 12.98 -5.88 30.57
CA MET A 1 13.26 -4.70 29.68
C MET A 1 12.54 -5.03 28.38
N GLN A 2 11.79 -4.10 27.84
CA GLN A 2 11.17 -4.32 26.53
C GLN A 2 12.30 -4.39 25.49
N GLU A 3 12.37 -5.46 24.72
CA GLU A 3 13.37 -5.62 23.67
C GLU A 3 13.07 -4.57 22.57
N ARG A 4 14.13 -3.99 22.00
CA ARG A 4 13.98 -3.02 20.92
C ARG A 4 13.88 -3.76 19.60
N VAL A 5 12.89 -3.41 18.80
CA VAL A 5 12.75 -3.90 17.44
C VAL A 5 13.50 -2.97 16.48
N TYR A 6 14.23 -3.53 15.54
CA TYR A 6 15.00 -2.80 14.54
C TYR A 6 14.55 -3.18 13.13
N ILE A 7 14.54 -2.20 12.25
CA ILE A 7 14.36 -2.43 10.82
C ILE A 7 15.75 -2.63 10.22
N LEU A 8 16.02 -3.81 9.69
CA LEU A 8 17.32 -4.14 9.10
C LEU A 8 17.49 -3.53 7.71
N GLY A 9 16.43 -3.49 6.93
CA GLY A 9 16.40 -2.93 5.59
C GLY A 9 15.14 -3.32 4.85
N GLY A 10 15.14 -3.22 3.53
CA GLY A 10 13.98 -3.57 2.73
C GLY A 10 14.13 -3.19 1.25
N TYR A 11 13.10 -3.50 0.49
CA TYR A 11 13.01 -3.25 -0.94
C TYR A 11 11.67 -2.63 -1.29
N GLN A 12 11.67 -1.76 -2.28
CA GLN A 12 10.45 -1.20 -2.89
C GLN A 12 10.48 -1.47 -4.39
N SER A 13 9.45 -2.10 -4.91
CA SER A 13 9.29 -2.29 -6.35
C SER A 13 9.09 -0.96 -7.08
N ASP A 14 9.35 -0.92 -8.39
CA ASP A 14 9.08 0.26 -9.22
C ASP A 14 7.57 0.43 -9.47
N PHE A 15 6.94 1.39 -8.81
CA PHE A 15 5.51 1.66 -8.89
C PHE A 15 5.06 2.25 -10.24
N ALA A 16 5.99 2.67 -11.11
CA ALA A 16 5.63 3.05 -12.48
C ALA A 16 5.35 1.83 -13.37
N GLN A 17 5.85 0.65 -13.02
CA GLN A 17 5.56 -0.56 -13.77
C GLN A 17 4.10 -0.98 -13.60
N ASN A 18 3.52 -1.51 -14.67
CA ASN A 18 2.21 -2.12 -14.64
C ASN A 18 2.39 -3.64 -14.81
N TRP A 19 2.26 -4.38 -13.72
CA TRP A 19 2.50 -5.81 -13.67
C TRP A 19 1.61 -6.57 -14.66
N HIS A 20 0.33 -6.20 -14.73
CA HIS A 20 -0.62 -6.83 -15.67
C HIS A 20 -0.20 -6.66 -17.13
N ARG A 21 0.30 -5.46 -17.52
CA ARG A 21 0.82 -5.24 -18.89
C ARG A 21 2.14 -5.97 -19.15
N ASN A 22 2.88 -6.26 -18.09
CA ASN A 22 4.14 -7.02 -18.14
C ASN A 22 3.89 -8.55 -18.01
N GLU A 23 2.63 -8.98 -18.02
CA GLU A 23 2.22 -10.38 -17.89
C GLU A 23 2.71 -11.04 -16.59
N LEU A 24 2.87 -10.25 -15.52
CA LEU A 24 3.22 -10.72 -14.18
C LEU A 24 1.94 -10.88 -13.34
N ASP A 25 1.86 -11.99 -12.66
CA ASP A 25 0.81 -12.22 -11.67
C ASP A 25 1.23 -11.75 -10.26
N LEU A 26 0.34 -11.93 -9.28
CA LEU A 26 0.59 -11.48 -7.92
C LEU A 26 1.71 -12.28 -7.25
N LEU A 27 1.87 -13.57 -7.57
CA LEU A 27 2.92 -14.43 -7.01
C LEU A 27 4.28 -14.05 -7.59
N ASP A 28 4.40 -13.80 -8.89
CA ASP A 28 5.66 -13.37 -9.52
C ASP A 28 6.24 -12.13 -8.84
N VAL A 29 5.36 -11.15 -8.56
CA VAL A 29 5.78 -9.91 -7.90
C VAL A 29 6.10 -10.13 -6.43
N PHE A 30 5.36 -11.01 -5.76
CA PHE A 30 5.63 -11.40 -4.38
C PHE A 30 7.02 -12.05 -4.26
N GLU A 31 7.32 -13.04 -5.09
CA GLU A 31 8.60 -13.75 -5.14
C GLU A 31 9.77 -12.79 -5.35
N ASN A 32 9.66 -11.96 -6.38
CA ASN A 32 10.71 -10.98 -6.68
C ASN A 32 10.91 -10.00 -5.52
N THR A 33 9.82 -9.51 -4.90
CA THR A 33 9.91 -8.52 -3.82
C THR A 33 10.59 -9.10 -2.59
N ILE A 34 10.25 -10.33 -2.19
CA ILE A 34 10.90 -11.02 -1.07
C ILE A 34 12.37 -11.29 -1.38
N ALA A 35 12.70 -11.81 -2.55
CA ALA A 35 14.07 -12.08 -2.93
C ALA A 35 14.95 -10.82 -2.89
N GLN A 36 14.47 -9.71 -3.44
CA GLN A 36 15.18 -8.42 -3.40
C GLN A 36 15.28 -7.85 -1.97
N GLY A 37 14.22 -8.01 -1.17
CA GLY A 37 14.23 -7.61 0.23
C GLY A 37 15.29 -8.32 1.05
N LEU A 38 15.36 -9.64 0.96
CA LEU A 38 16.36 -10.46 1.63
C LEU A 38 17.78 -10.15 1.16
N THR A 39 17.98 -10.04 -0.17
CA THR A 39 19.27 -9.67 -0.75
C THR A 39 19.75 -8.31 -0.24
N SER A 40 18.87 -7.35 -0.01
CA SER A 40 19.23 -6.00 0.46
C SER A 40 19.85 -5.98 1.86
N VAL A 41 19.68 -7.04 2.62
CA VAL A 41 20.13 -7.19 4.01
C VAL A 41 21.02 -8.43 4.23
N ASP A 42 21.42 -9.09 3.15
CA ASP A 42 22.27 -10.29 3.17
C ASP A 42 21.71 -11.44 4.02
N LEU A 43 20.39 -11.68 3.88
CA LEU A 43 19.65 -12.75 4.55
C LEU A 43 19.15 -13.79 3.56
N GLU A 44 18.99 -15.01 4.05
CA GLU A 44 18.42 -16.13 3.32
C GLU A 44 16.99 -16.42 3.80
N PRO A 45 16.13 -17.04 2.97
CA PRO A 45 14.75 -17.38 3.36
C PRO A 45 14.64 -18.17 4.66
N LYS A 46 15.59 -19.08 4.92
CA LYS A 46 15.66 -19.92 6.14
C LYS A 46 15.91 -19.14 7.43
N ASP A 47 16.39 -17.90 7.33
CA ASP A 47 16.68 -17.06 8.50
C ASP A 47 15.42 -16.40 9.07
N ILE A 48 14.31 -16.42 8.31
CA ILE A 48 13.05 -15.79 8.71
C ILE A 48 12.24 -16.74 9.62
N ASP A 49 11.86 -16.26 10.80
CA ASP A 49 11.08 -17.03 11.77
C ASP A 49 9.57 -16.91 11.58
N VAL A 50 9.11 -15.74 11.12
CA VAL A 50 7.69 -15.43 10.93
C VAL A 50 7.50 -14.40 9.81
N ALA A 51 6.37 -14.45 9.15
CA ALA A 51 6.09 -13.50 8.07
C ALA A 51 4.67 -12.91 8.13
N HIS A 52 4.55 -11.64 7.71
CA HIS A 52 3.31 -10.89 7.70
C HIS A 52 3.10 -10.23 6.35
N VAL A 53 1.91 -10.38 5.78
CA VAL A 53 1.51 -9.70 4.54
C VAL A 53 0.49 -8.62 4.85
N GLY A 54 0.78 -7.39 4.49
CA GLY A 54 -0.19 -6.29 4.45
C GLY A 54 -0.85 -6.24 3.06
N ASN A 55 -2.15 -6.48 3.01
CA ASN A 55 -2.92 -6.41 1.77
C ASN A 55 -4.38 -6.07 2.07
N PHE A 56 -4.99 -5.20 1.27
CA PHE A 56 -6.36 -4.79 1.47
C PHE A 56 -7.33 -5.73 0.75
N THR A 57 -7.26 -5.82 -0.58
CA THR A 57 -8.37 -6.38 -1.35
C THR A 57 -7.93 -7.21 -2.58
N ALA A 58 -6.92 -8.07 -2.41
CA ALA A 58 -6.47 -8.97 -3.48
C ALA A 58 -7.59 -9.88 -3.97
N GLU A 59 -8.59 -10.20 -3.15
CA GLU A 59 -9.75 -10.99 -3.55
C GLU A 59 -10.53 -10.33 -4.69
N LEU A 60 -10.67 -9.01 -4.69
CA LEU A 60 -11.41 -8.30 -5.72
C LEU A 60 -10.58 -8.06 -6.98
N PHE A 61 -9.29 -7.74 -6.82
CA PHE A 61 -8.42 -7.45 -7.96
C PHE A 61 -7.88 -8.71 -8.64
N CYS A 62 -7.52 -9.72 -7.87
CA CYS A 62 -6.79 -10.90 -8.34
C CYS A 62 -7.52 -12.21 -8.09
N ASN A 63 -8.72 -12.18 -7.48
CA ASN A 63 -9.43 -13.38 -7.02
C ASN A 63 -8.54 -14.27 -6.13
N GLN A 64 -7.68 -13.65 -5.30
CA GLN A 64 -6.67 -14.33 -4.50
C GLN A 64 -6.78 -13.95 -3.04
N GLY A 65 -7.09 -14.92 -2.19
CA GLY A 65 -6.96 -14.85 -0.74
C GLY A 65 -5.69 -15.56 -0.26
N HIS A 66 -5.59 -15.77 1.05
CA HIS A 66 -4.56 -16.58 1.71
C HIS A 66 -3.11 -16.19 1.35
N LEU A 67 -2.84 -14.88 1.27
CA LEU A 67 -1.53 -14.38 0.81
C LEU A 67 -0.36 -14.77 1.74
N GLY A 68 -0.61 -15.11 3.01
CA GLY A 68 0.42 -15.69 3.88
C GLY A 68 1.00 -16.99 3.31
N GLY A 69 0.20 -17.79 2.60
CA GLY A 69 0.65 -19.00 1.94
C GLY A 69 1.61 -18.77 0.77
N PHE A 70 1.69 -17.56 0.23
CA PHE A 70 2.61 -17.23 -0.86
C PHE A 70 4.08 -17.37 -0.48
N PHE A 71 4.43 -17.20 0.80
CA PHE A 71 5.81 -17.45 1.23
C PHE A 71 6.25 -18.88 0.92
N VAL A 72 5.42 -19.87 1.28
CA VAL A 72 5.73 -21.28 1.00
C VAL A 72 5.77 -21.58 -0.51
N SER A 73 4.96 -20.88 -1.31
CA SER A 73 4.97 -21.00 -2.77
C SER A 73 6.17 -20.33 -3.40
N SER A 74 6.71 -19.27 -2.80
CA SER A 74 7.80 -18.46 -3.35
C SER A 74 9.19 -19.09 -3.17
N HIS A 75 9.42 -19.86 -2.11
CA HIS A 75 10.72 -20.51 -1.91
C HIS A 75 10.61 -21.76 -1.03
N PRO A 76 11.33 -22.87 -1.35
CA PRO A 76 11.28 -24.11 -0.56
C PRO A 76 11.67 -23.96 0.90
N ASP A 77 12.62 -23.07 1.21
CA ASP A 77 13.11 -22.84 2.57
C ASP A 77 12.11 -22.11 3.46
N PHE A 78 11.00 -21.62 2.92
CA PHE A 78 9.85 -21.14 3.69
C PHE A 78 8.88 -22.24 4.10
N PHE A 79 9.17 -23.50 3.82
CA PHE A 79 8.31 -24.60 4.25
C PHE A 79 8.21 -24.63 5.79
N GLY A 80 6.98 -24.53 6.28
CA GLY A 80 6.69 -24.48 7.72
C GLY A 80 6.77 -23.09 8.34
N LEU A 81 7.09 -22.04 7.58
CA LEU A 81 7.10 -20.66 8.07
C LEU A 81 5.69 -20.23 8.51
N PRO A 82 5.49 -19.82 9.77
CA PRO A 82 4.25 -19.18 10.20
C PRO A 82 4.06 -17.87 9.45
N ALA A 83 2.93 -17.72 8.77
CA ALA A 83 2.65 -16.50 8.04
C ALA A 83 1.18 -16.12 8.12
N SER A 84 0.89 -14.81 8.16
CA SER A 84 -0.46 -14.27 8.20
C SER A 84 -0.63 -13.07 7.29
N ARG A 85 -1.88 -12.82 6.85
CA ARG A 85 -2.27 -11.60 6.17
C ARG A 85 -3.01 -10.68 7.13
N HIS A 86 -2.71 -9.40 7.06
CA HIS A 86 -3.34 -8.32 7.82
C HIS A 86 -4.06 -7.36 6.90
N GLU A 87 -5.24 -6.95 7.31
CA GLU A 87 -6.08 -6.01 6.58
C GLU A 87 -6.50 -4.86 7.49
N ALA A 88 -6.27 -3.64 7.06
CA ALA A 88 -6.73 -2.39 7.64
C ALA A 88 -6.79 -1.31 6.55
N ALA A 89 -7.40 -1.64 5.41
CA ALA A 89 -7.43 -0.80 4.20
C ALA A 89 -6.01 -0.29 3.84
N CYS A 90 -5.84 1.02 3.66
CA CYS A 90 -4.54 1.63 3.34
C CYS A 90 -3.48 1.44 4.45
N ALA A 91 -3.87 1.11 5.67
CA ALA A 91 -2.99 0.87 6.81
C ALA A 91 -2.58 -0.61 6.99
N SER A 92 -2.92 -1.50 6.05
CA SER A 92 -2.64 -2.94 6.15
C SER A 92 -1.16 -3.24 6.40
N GLY A 93 -0.25 -2.55 5.71
CA GLY A 93 1.19 -2.68 5.93
C GLY A 93 1.63 -2.23 7.32
N SER A 94 1.02 -1.18 7.86
CA SER A 94 1.30 -0.70 9.22
C SER A 94 0.87 -1.70 10.28
N ILE A 95 -0.32 -2.29 10.13
CA ILE A 95 -0.81 -3.32 11.06
C ILE A 95 0.04 -4.60 10.97
N ALA A 96 0.46 -5.01 9.78
CA ALA A 96 1.39 -6.12 9.60
C ALA A 96 2.72 -5.86 10.33
N THR A 97 3.26 -4.65 10.22
CA THR A 97 4.48 -4.22 10.93
C THR A 97 4.28 -4.24 12.45
N LEU A 98 3.16 -3.74 12.95
CA LEU A 98 2.86 -3.75 14.39
C LEU A 98 2.71 -5.19 14.93
N ALA A 99 2.13 -6.11 14.15
CA ALA A 99 2.04 -7.52 14.51
C ALA A 99 3.45 -8.15 14.63
N ALA A 100 4.32 -7.92 13.64
CA ALA A 100 5.71 -8.37 13.67
C ALA A 100 6.47 -7.81 14.89
N CYS A 101 6.31 -6.52 15.19
CA CYS A 101 6.90 -5.91 16.38
C CYS A 101 6.43 -6.60 17.67
N ALA A 102 5.13 -6.84 17.82
CA ALA A 102 4.57 -7.48 19.01
C ALA A 102 5.09 -8.92 19.20
N GLU A 103 5.27 -9.68 18.12
CA GLU A 103 5.81 -11.04 18.20
C GLU A 103 7.29 -11.05 18.57
N ILE A 104 8.10 -10.13 18.05
CA ILE A 104 9.51 -9.95 18.46
C ILE A 104 9.61 -9.49 19.92
N GLU A 105 8.84 -8.45 20.30
CA GLU A 105 8.81 -7.93 21.69
C GLU A 105 8.36 -8.97 22.70
N SER A 106 7.51 -9.91 22.29
CA SER A 106 7.09 -11.04 23.15
C SER A 106 8.18 -12.12 23.33
N GLY A 107 9.27 -12.05 22.57
CA GLY A 107 10.33 -13.05 22.53
C GLY A 107 9.93 -14.36 21.85
N ARG A 108 8.84 -14.35 21.07
CA ARG A 108 8.38 -15.55 20.34
C ARG A 108 9.23 -15.81 19.11
N TYR A 109 9.67 -14.76 18.43
CA TYR A 109 10.50 -14.80 17.23
C TYR A 109 11.58 -13.74 17.32
N GLU A 110 12.67 -13.92 16.59
CA GLU A 110 13.80 -13.00 16.54
C GLU A 110 13.82 -12.19 15.24
N LEU A 111 13.36 -12.78 14.12
CA LEU A 111 13.40 -12.18 12.80
C LEU A 111 12.08 -12.35 12.05
N ALA A 112 11.48 -11.22 11.68
CA ALA A 112 10.21 -11.18 10.96
C ALA A 112 10.38 -10.55 9.58
N ALA A 113 9.73 -11.14 8.56
CA ALA A 113 9.54 -10.50 7.27
C ALA A 113 8.16 -9.83 7.19
N VAL A 114 8.10 -8.59 6.72
CA VAL A 114 6.84 -7.87 6.45
C VAL A 114 6.80 -7.47 4.99
N LEU A 115 5.78 -7.89 4.27
CA LEU A 115 5.57 -7.55 2.86
C LEU A 115 4.23 -6.87 2.67
N GLY A 116 4.22 -5.69 2.05
CA GLY A 116 3.00 -5.03 1.57
C GLY A 116 2.85 -5.25 0.07
N ILE A 117 1.69 -5.71 -0.38
CA ILE A 117 1.43 -5.95 -1.80
C ILE A 117 -0.02 -5.65 -2.16
N GLU A 118 -0.21 -4.91 -3.27
CA GLU A 118 -1.53 -4.62 -3.83
C GLU A 118 -1.44 -4.44 -5.34
N GLN A 119 -2.20 -5.20 -6.10
CA GLN A 119 -2.26 -5.06 -7.56
C GLN A 119 -3.56 -4.37 -7.96
N MET A 120 -3.53 -3.06 -8.24
CA MET A 120 -4.71 -2.26 -8.54
C MET A 120 -4.81 -1.80 -10.00
N ARG A 121 -3.82 -2.08 -10.84
CA ARG A 121 -3.74 -1.57 -12.23
C ARG A 121 -4.05 -2.64 -13.27
N ASN A 122 -4.70 -3.72 -12.89
CA ASN A 122 -5.14 -4.82 -13.76
C ASN A 122 -6.60 -4.67 -14.22
N VAL A 123 -7.30 -3.64 -13.75
CA VAL A 123 -8.68 -3.31 -14.14
C VAL A 123 -8.79 -1.83 -14.55
N PRO A 124 -9.87 -1.41 -15.24
CA PRO A 124 -10.14 0.01 -15.50
C PRO A 124 -10.24 0.82 -14.20
N GLY A 125 -9.87 2.12 -14.26
CA GLY A 125 -9.82 3.00 -13.09
C GLY A 125 -11.13 3.11 -12.31
N GLU A 126 -12.27 3.12 -12.99
CA GLU A 126 -13.61 3.11 -12.38
C GLU A 126 -13.85 1.82 -11.59
N GLN A 127 -13.49 0.67 -12.15
CA GLN A 127 -13.60 -0.62 -11.48
C GLN A 127 -12.67 -0.67 -10.26
N ALA A 128 -11.43 -0.18 -10.40
CA ALA A 128 -10.50 -0.07 -9.29
C ALA A 128 -11.05 0.80 -8.16
N ALA A 129 -11.69 1.93 -8.50
CA ALA A 129 -12.33 2.81 -7.53
C ALA A 129 -13.46 2.11 -6.76
N GLN A 130 -14.26 1.28 -7.42
CA GLN A 130 -15.31 0.47 -6.77
C GLN A 130 -14.71 -0.62 -5.88
N TYR A 131 -13.65 -1.31 -6.32
CA TYR A 131 -12.99 -2.35 -5.54
C TYR A 131 -12.34 -1.81 -4.26
N ILE A 132 -11.79 -0.59 -4.32
CA ILE A 132 -11.18 0.05 -3.14
C ILE A 132 -12.25 0.67 -2.24
N GLY A 133 -13.22 1.38 -2.83
CA GLY A 133 -14.21 2.15 -2.08
C GLY A 133 -15.28 1.28 -1.43
N GLY A 134 -15.84 0.32 -2.17
CA GLY A 134 -16.94 -0.50 -1.70
C GLY A 134 -16.66 -1.26 -0.40
N PRO A 135 -15.56 -2.02 -0.30
CA PRO A 135 -15.22 -2.76 0.92
C PRO A 135 -14.81 -1.88 2.11
N ALA A 136 -14.21 -0.70 1.83
CA ALA A 136 -13.76 0.20 2.91
C ALA A 136 -14.90 0.95 3.59
N MET A 137 -16.10 0.94 3.01
CA MET A 137 -17.26 1.68 3.48
C MET A 137 -18.39 0.74 3.86
N ARG A 138 -19.30 1.23 4.67
CA ARG A 138 -20.48 0.44 5.03
C ARG A 138 -21.34 0.20 3.79
N SER A 139 -21.26 -1.02 3.28
CA SER A 139 -21.99 -1.44 2.08
C SER A 139 -23.49 -1.13 2.18
N GLY A 140 -24.04 -0.51 1.14
CA GLY A 140 -25.44 -0.12 1.06
C GLY A 140 -25.81 1.18 1.81
N PHE A 141 -24.84 1.88 2.43
CA PHE A 141 -25.10 3.13 3.15
C PHE A 141 -24.28 4.32 2.63
N GLU A 142 -22.99 4.13 2.42
CA GLU A 142 -22.08 5.20 2.05
C GLU A 142 -21.78 5.15 0.55
N CYS A 143 -21.61 6.31 -0.07
CA CYS A 143 -21.18 6.46 -1.47
C CYS A 143 -22.05 5.72 -2.51
N GLN A 144 -23.34 5.53 -2.26
CA GLN A 144 -24.25 4.92 -3.25
C GLN A 144 -24.32 5.79 -4.51
N GLY A 145 -24.10 5.17 -5.69
CA GLY A 145 -24.16 5.84 -6.97
C GLY A 145 -22.98 6.78 -7.27
N VAL A 146 -21.98 6.81 -6.41
CA VAL A 146 -20.75 7.58 -6.61
C VAL A 146 -19.77 6.79 -7.49
N GLN A 147 -19.30 7.39 -8.57
CA GLN A 147 -18.39 6.77 -9.53
C GLN A 147 -17.00 6.49 -8.91
N TYR A 148 -16.50 7.43 -8.11
CA TYR A 148 -15.21 7.35 -7.43
C TYR A 148 -15.38 7.50 -5.92
N PRO A 149 -15.77 6.44 -5.19
CA PRO A 149 -16.13 6.51 -3.77
C PRO A 149 -15.01 7.06 -2.89
N TRP A 150 -13.77 6.63 -3.12
CA TRP A 150 -12.64 6.98 -2.26
C TRP A 150 -12.31 8.49 -2.28
N PRO A 151 -12.08 9.14 -3.43
CA PRO A 151 -11.90 10.58 -3.48
C PRO A 151 -13.10 11.36 -2.96
N HIS A 152 -14.33 10.88 -3.24
CA HIS A 152 -15.55 11.50 -2.74
C HIS A 152 -15.58 11.56 -1.21
N MET A 153 -15.28 10.44 -0.52
CA MET A 153 -15.29 10.41 0.94
C MET A 153 -14.24 11.32 1.56
N PHE A 154 -13.06 11.44 0.95
CA PHE A 154 -12.05 12.40 1.41
C PHE A 154 -12.48 13.84 1.17
N SER A 155 -13.20 14.11 0.07
CA SER A 155 -13.81 15.43 -0.17
C SER A 155 -14.85 15.78 0.90
N GLU A 156 -15.73 14.84 1.24
CA GLU A 156 -16.74 15.03 2.30
C GLU A 156 -16.09 15.24 3.69
N LEU A 157 -15.03 14.46 3.98
CA LEU A 157 -14.26 14.64 5.22
C LEU A 157 -13.59 16.02 5.27
N THR A 158 -13.05 16.47 4.15
CA THR A 158 -12.42 17.79 4.01
C THR A 158 -13.44 18.91 4.23
N ASN A 159 -14.61 18.79 3.60
CA ASN A 159 -15.72 19.75 3.78
C ASN A 159 -16.17 19.83 5.24
N GLU A 160 -16.32 18.70 5.92
CA GLU A 160 -16.71 18.67 7.33
C GLU A 160 -15.63 19.23 8.25
N TYR A 161 -14.37 18.99 7.95
CA TYR A 161 -13.23 19.59 8.69
C TYR A 161 -13.19 21.10 8.50
N ASP A 162 -13.31 21.58 7.26
CA ASP A 162 -13.33 23.02 6.95
C ASP A 162 -14.45 23.74 7.69
N LYS A 163 -15.63 23.17 7.71
CA LYS A 163 -16.80 23.69 8.40
C LYS A 163 -16.59 23.84 9.91
N ARG A 164 -15.84 22.94 10.53
CA ARG A 164 -15.58 22.95 11.99
C ARG A 164 -14.40 23.82 12.40
N TYR A 165 -13.33 23.80 11.59
CA TYR A 165 -12.02 24.31 12.01
C TYR A 165 -11.40 25.30 11.03
N GLY A 166 -11.91 25.39 9.83
CA GLY A 166 -11.31 26.12 8.71
C GLY A 166 -10.11 25.40 8.12
N ILE A 167 -9.94 25.53 6.81
CA ILE A 167 -8.80 25.00 6.06
C ILE A 167 -8.07 26.16 5.39
N ASN A 168 -6.75 26.12 5.48
CA ASN A 168 -5.90 27.00 4.68
C ASN A 168 -5.47 26.27 3.41
N GLU A 169 -6.03 26.68 2.28
CA GLU A 169 -5.78 26.08 0.96
C GLU A 169 -4.32 26.18 0.52
N ASP A 170 -3.62 27.26 0.88
CA ASP A 170 -2.20 27.43 0.57
C ASP A 170 -1.36 26.35 1.25
N HIS A 171 -1.75 25.93 2.47
CA HIS A 171 -1.08 24.83 3.17
C HIS A 171 -1.30 23.48 2.45
N LEU A 172 -2.51 23.19 1.98
CA LEU A 172 -2.80 21.97 1.24
C LEU A 172 -2.04 21.94 -0.09
N SER A 173 -2.04 23.06 -0.81
CA SER A 173 -1.27 23.22 -2.05
C SER A 173 0.22 22.98 -1.81
N LYS A 174 0.77 23.54 -0.73
CA LYS A 174 2.18 23.37 -0.38
C LYS A 174 2.55 21.95 0.01
N ILE A 175 1.67 21.26 0.74
CA ILE A 175 1.85 19.82 1.07
C ILE A 175 1.90 18.99 -0.21
N SER A 176 0.98 19.22 -1.15
CA SER A 176 0.95 18.53 -2.43
C SER A 176 2.22 18.78 -3.25
N GLU A 177 2.66 20.02 -3.36
CA GLU A 177 3.91 20.40 -4.05
C GLU A 177 5.13 19.65 -3.46
N ILE A 178 5.23 19.64 -2.13
CA ILE A 178 6.33 18.94 -1.43
C ILE A 178 6.29 17.44 -1.70
N ASN A 179 5.11 16.82 -1.63
CA ASN A 179 4.94 15.38 -1.86
C ASN A 179 5.34 15.00 -3.29
N PHE A 180 4.88 15.72 -4.29
CA PHE A 180 5.28 15.46 -5.68
C PHE A 180 6.75 15.81 -5.94
N GLY A 181 7.29 16.84 -5.29
CA GLY A 181 8.72 17.13 -5.32
C GLY A 181 9.57 15.98 -4.75
N ASN A 182 9.11 15.33 -3.68
CA ASN A 182 9.73 14.13 -3.12
C ASN A 182 9.60 12.93 -4.06
N ALA A 183 8.43 12.74 -4.66
CA ALA A 183 8.19 11.66 -5.62
C ALA A 183 9.15 11.74 -6.82
N LYS A 184 9.49 12.91 -7.31
CA LYS A 184 10.47 13.09 -8.39
C LYS A 184 11.88 12.62 -8.03
N ARG A 185 12.24 12.62 -6.74
CA ARG A 185 13.54 12.15 -6.25
C ARG A 185 13.56 10.65 -5.94
N ASN A 186 12.40 10.01 -5.81
CA ASN A 186 12.30 8.57 -5.58
C ASN A 186 12.30 7.82 -6.93
N PRO A 187 13.33 7.00 -7.22
CA PRO A 187 13.44 6.27 -8.48
C PRO A 187 12.31 5.24 -8.68
N ASN A 188 11.65 4.83 -7.62
CA ASN A 188 10.55 3.86 -7.64
C ASN A 188 9.16 4.51 -7.61
N SER A 189 9.06 5.85 -7.56
CA SER A 189 7.77 6.54 -7.56
C SER A 189 7.07 6.43 -8.91
N GLN A 190 5.77 6.14 -8.89
CA GLN A 190 4.92 6.15 -10.08
C GLN A 190 4.89 7.52 -10.77
N THR A 191 4.95 8.60 -10.00
CA THR A 191 4.77 9.99 -10.48
C THR A 191 6.09 10.71 -10.73
N ARG A 192 7.24 10.04 -10.67
CA ARG A 192 8.57 10.65 -10.84
C ARG A 192 8.76 11.39 -12.17
N GLY A 193 8.08 10.95 -13.22
CA GLY A 193 8.13 11.56 -14.55
C GLY A 193 7.00 12.56 -14.84
N TRP A 194 6.12 12.85 -13.90
CA TRP A 194 5.03 13.78 -14.12
C TRP A 194 5.52 15.23 -14.16
N THR A 195 4.92 16.01 -15.06
CA THR A 195 5.15 17.44 -15.16
C THR A 195 3.95 18.18 -14.56
N PHE A 196 4.22 19.32 -13.93
CA PHE A 196 3.22 20.13 -13.27
C PHE A 196 3.29 21.56 -13.79
N GLU A 197 2.14 22.15 -14.02
CA GLU A 197 1.98 23.56 -14.34
C GLU A 197 1.82 24.39 -13.05
N SER A 198 1.84 25.70 -13.17
CA SER A 198 1.82 26.61 -12.01
C SER A 198 0.54 26.55 -11.20
N ASP A 199 -0.57 26.13 -11.80
CA ASP A 199 -1.89 26.01 -11.16
C ASP A 199 -2.27 24.59 -10.74
N THR A 200 -1.40 23.61 -11.00
CA THR A 200 -1.68 22.18 -10.71
C THR A 200 -2.07 21.91 -9.25
N PHE A 201 -1.50 22.67 -8.32
CA PHE A 201 -1.75 22.50 -6.87
C PHE A 201 -2.75 23.50 -6.31
N THR A 202 -3.52 24.17 -7.16
CA THR A 202 -4.52 25.16 -6.76
C THR A 202 -5.95 24.64 -6.94
N ARG A 203 -6.95 25.42 -6.54
CA ARG A 203 -8.37 25.14 -6.85
C ARG A 203 -8.78 25.48 -8.28
N SER A 204 -7.86 25.53 -9.23
CA SER A 204 -8.20 25.74 -10.63
C SER A 204 -9.07 24.58 -11.13
N ASP A 205 -10.26 24.89 -11.64
CA ASP A 205 -11.16 23.90 -12.24
C ASP A 205 -10.54 23.20 -13.47
N HIS A 206 -9.58 23.84 -14.10
CA HIS A 206 -8.83 23.27 -15.21
C HIS A 206 -7.86 22.18 -14.75
N ALA A 207 -7.12 22.42 -13.66
CA ALA A 207 -6.13 21.49 -13.15
C ALA A 207 -6.75 20.45 -12.18
N ASN A 208 -7.76 20.86 -11.41
CA ASN A 208 -8.39 20.06 -10.37
C ASN A 208 -9.92 20.16 -10.47
N PRO A 209 -10.54 19.48 -11.43
CA PRO A 209 -11.99 19.47 -11.54
C PRO A 209 -12.65 18.90 -10.28
N ALA A 210 -13.82 19.43 -9.94
CA ALA A 210 -14.58 18.95 -8.81
C ALA A 210 -14.96 17.44 -8.95
N ILE A 211 -14.87 16.72 -7.87
CA ILE A 211 -15.21 15.31 -7.78
C ILE A 211 -16.61 15.15 -7.18
#